data_10ea429b7423fc04f9629754d9ac45b2
#
_entry.id   10ea429b7423fc04f9629754d9ac45b2
#
_cell.length_a   1.000
_cell.length_b   1.000
_cell.length_c   1.000
_cell.angle_alpha   90.00
_cell.angle_beta   90.00
_cell.angle_gamma   90.00
#
_symmetry.space_group_name_H-M   'P 1'
#
loop_
_entity.id
_entity.type
_entity.pdbx_description
1 polymer ?
#
loop_
_entity_poly.entity_id
_entity_poly.type
_entity_poly.pdbx_seq_one_letter_code
_entity_poly.pdbx_strand_id
1 'polypeptide(L)'
;LGDVYKRQTWFESTKHGDDKDRVIIKSDGNYAYFAADIAYYRNKRHRDNDPADIAIYMLGADHHGYIGRMMAMCAAFGDEPGENMQILIGQLVNVLKDGKAVRMSKRAGNVVTIDDLTDAIGVDASRYSLARTDYNSPVDIDLNLLASHSNENPVYYVQYAHARSCNVDRNAAAAGITYEGAD
;
A
#
# COMPACT_ATOMS: atom_id res chain seq x y z
N LEU A 1 -29.21 9.47 7.76
CA LEU A 1 -29.71 8.67 6.62
C LEU A 1 -30.33 9.64 5.63
N GLY A 2 -29.71 9.76 4.46
CA GLY A 2 -30.07 10.72 3.44
C GLY A 2 -31.40 10.44 2.74
N ASP A 3 -31.79 11.41 1.91
CA ASP A 3 -33.05 11.44 1.20
C ASP A 3 -33.25 10.26 0.25
N VAL A 4 -34.50 9.77 0.20
CA VAL A 4 -34.91 8.78 -0.79
C VAL A 4 -35.28 9.50 -2.09
N TYR A 5 -34.33 9.63 -3.01
CA TYR A 5 -34.57 10.18 -4.34
C TYR A 5 -34.69 9.03 -5.36
N LYS A 6 -35.79 9.00 -6.11
CA LYS A 6 -36.07 7.97 -7.14
C LYS A 6 -35.90 6.52 -6.66
N ARG A 7 -36.41 6.19 -5.45
CA ARG A 7 -36.26 4.88 -4.80
C ARG A 7 -34.80 4.48 -4.47
N GLN A 8 -33.92 5.46 -4.33
CA GLN A 8 -32.53 5.24 -3.91
C GLN A 8 -32.33 5.80 -2.49
N THR A 9 -31.42 5.19 -1.74
CA THR A 9 -30.95 5.75 -0.47
C THR A 9 -29.59 6.38 -0.69
N TRP A 10 -29.45 7.63 -0.25
CA TRP A 10 -28.25 8.41 -0.43
C TRP A 10 -27.57 8.71 0.90
N PHE A 11 -26.28 8.77 0.89
CA PHE A 11 -25.47 9.35 1.94
C PHE A 11 -25.17 10.81 1.55
N GLU A 12 -25.60 11.76 2.39
CA GLU A 12 -25.35 13.18 2.19
C GLU A 12 -23.88 13.53 2.52
N SER A 13 -22.96 12.96 1.75
CA SER A 13 -21.53 13.08 2.01
C SER A 13 -21.01 14.51 1.81
N THR A 14 -21.72 15.35 1.05
CA THR A 14 -21.40 16.79 0.91
C THR A 14 -21.45 17.52 2.23
N LYS A 15 -22.30 17.11 3.17
CA LYS A 15 -22.35 17.68 4.52
C LYS A 15 -21.09 17.40 5.35
N HIS A 16 -20.27 16.47 4.90
CA HIS A 16 -19.05 16.01 5.55
C HIS A 16 -17.79 16.22 4.68
N GLY A 17 -17.88 17.09 3.65
CA GLY A 17 -16.71 17.52 2.87
C GLY A 17 -16.43 16.75 1.58
N ASP A 18 -17.33 15.85 1.13
CA ASP A 18 -17.22 15.21 -0.19
C ASP A 18 -17.70 16.17 -1.31
N ASP A 19 -17.32 15.89 -2.55
CA ASP A 19 -17.68 16.69 -3.73
C ASP A 19 -19.15 16.53 -4.17
N LYS A 20 -19.76 15.39 -3.82
CA LYS A 20 -21.17 15.05 -4.12
C LYS A 20 -21.70 13.95 -3.22
N ASP A 21 -23.02 13.90 -3.06
CA ASP A 21 -23.69 12.83 -2.32
C ASP A 21 -23.55 11.48 -3.01
N ARG A 22 -23.58 10.40 -2.22
CA ARG A 22 -23.29 9.05 -2.70
C ARG A 22 -24.47 8.12 -2.50
N VAL A 23 -24.82 7.35 -3.54
CA VAL A 23 -25.84 6.31 -3.48
C VAL A 23 -25.33 5.15 -2.61
N ILE A 24 -26.12 4.76 -1.62
CA ILE A 24 -25.87 3.58 -0.78
C ILE A 24 -26.73 2.41 -1.27
N ILE A 25 -28.02 2.65 -1.53
CA ILE A 25 -28.94 1.65 -2.07
C ILE A 25 -29.44 2.17 -3.42
N LYS A 26 -29.28 1.34 -4.44
CA LYS A 26 -29.72 1.64 -5.81
C LYS A 26 -31.24 1.49 -5.95
N SER A 27 -31.79 1.99 -7.05
CA SER A 27 -33.23 1.91 -7.37
C SER A 27 -33.79 0.49 -7.49
N ASP A 28 -32.91 -0.49 -7.76
CA ASP A 28 -33.23 -1.92 -7.82
C ASP A 28 -33.21 -2.61 -6.43
N GLY A 29 -32.95 -1.87 -5.36
CA GLY A 29 -32.82 -2.37 -3.99
C GLY A 29 -31.46 -2.97 -3.65
N ASN A 30 -30.53 -3.07 -4.59
CA ASN A 30 -29.18 -3.58 -4.35
C ASN A 30 -28.29 -2.52 -3.72
N TYR A 31 -27.38 -2.96 -2.88
CA TYR A 31 -26.35 -2.09 -2.32
C TYR A 31 -25.36 -1.63 -3.38
N ALA A 32 -24.96 -0.35 -3.31
CA ALA A 32 -23.81 0.15 -4.04
C ALA A 32 -22.51 -0.34 -3.37
N TYR A 33 -21.40 -0.38 -4.11
CA TYR A 33 -20.10 -0.79 -3.58
C TYR A 33 -19.70 0.00 -2.33
N PHE A 34 -19.95 1.30 -2.32
CA PHE A 34 -19.63 2.15 -1.19
C PHE A 34 -20.39 1.78 0.09
N ALA A 35 -21.55 1.17 0.01
CA ALA A 35 -22.24 0.66 1.20
C ALA A 35 -21.45 -0.43 1.94
N ALA A 36 -20.72 -1.26 1.20
CA ALA A 36 -19.81 -2.25 1.78
C ALA A 36 -18.63 -1.59 2.50
N ASP A 37 -18.07 -0.53 1.91
CA ASP A 37 -16.98 0.24 2.53
C ASP A 37 -17.42 0.86 3.85
N ILE A 38 -18.63 1.44 3.88
CA ILE A 38 -19.25 2.00 5.10
C ILE A 38 -19.40 0.93 6.19
N ALA A 39 -19.97 -0.22 5.84
CA ALA A 39 -20.16 -1.33 6.77
C ALA A 39 -18.81 -1.85 7.31
N TYR A 40 -17.81 -1.93 6.45
CA TYR A 40 -16.47 -2.40 6.81
C TYR A 40 -15.74 -1.42 7.72
N TYR A 41 -15.84 -0.11 7.44
CA TYR A 41 -15.30 0.92 8.32
C TYR A 41 -15.94 0.85 9.71
N ARG A 42 -17.27 0.81 9.77
CA ARG A 42 -18.00 0.64 11.03
C ARG A 42 -17.52 -0.60 11.79
N ASN A 43 -17.35 -1.73 11.10
CA ASN A 43 -16.85 -2.94 11.74
C ASN A 43 -15.45 -2.78 12.33
N LYS A 44 -14.55 -2.10 11.63
CA LYS A 44 -13.20 -1.86 12.13
C LYS A 44 -13.17 -0.96 13.36
N ARG A 45 -13.90 0.15 13.32
CA ARG A 45 -13.83 1.23 14.30
C ARG A 45 -14.80 1.08 15.48
N HIS A 46 -15.95 0.42 15.25
CA HIS A 46 -17.08 0.43 16.20
C HIS A 46 -17.60 -0.98 16.49
N ARG A 47 -16.79 -2.01 16.33
CA ARG A 47 -17.13 -3.36 16.79
C ARG A 47 -17.00 -3.47 18.31
N ASP A 48 -17.78 -4.37 18.91
CA ASP A 48 -17.82 -4.52 20.37
C ASP A 48 -16.53 -5.07 20.95
N ASN A 49 -15.82 -5.91 20.20
CA ASN A 49 -14.57 -6.52 20.62
C ASN A 49 -13.41 -5.97 19.81
N ASP A 50 -12.42 -5.39 20.49
CA ASP A 50 -11.16 -4.93 19.90
C ASP A 50 -11.35 -3.97 18.71
N PRO A 51 -11.99 -2.80 18.90
CA PRO A 51 -12.09 -1.78 17.86
C PRO A 51 -10.70 -1.22 17.54
N ALA A 52 -10.45 -0.94 16.27
CA ALA A 52 -9.19 -0.31 15.87
C ALA A 52 -9.19 1.17 16.23
N ASP A 53 -8.13 1.70 16.82
CA ASP A 53 -7.97 3.14 17.08
C ASP A 53 -7.75 3.92 15.78
N ILE A 54 -7.05 3.32 14.83
CA ILE A 54 -6.76 3.90 13.52
C ILE A 54 -7.05 2.89 12.43
N ALA A 55 -7.86 3.27 11.45
CA ALA A 55 -8.11 2.49 10.25
C ALA A 55 -7.24 3.02 9.10
N ILE A 56 -6.25 2.23 8.67
CA ILE A 56 -5.37 2.59 7.55
C ILE A 56 -5.87 1.89 6.28
N TYR A 57 -6.13 2.68 5.23
CA TYR A 57 -6.51 2.20 3.91
C TYR A 57 -5.35 2.41 2.94
N MET A 58 -4.82 1.31 2.40
CA MET A 58 -3.77 1.34 1.37
C MET A 58 -4.43 1.11 0.01
N LEU A 59 -4.45 2.13 -0.83
CA LEU A 59 -5.13 2.13 -2.12
C LEU A 59 -4.14 2.45 -3.25
N GLY A 60 -4.40 1.93 -4.45
CA GLY A 60 -3.65 2.30 -5.63
C GLY A 60 -4.00 3.72 -6.13
N ALA A 61 -3.15 4.30 -6.93
CA ALA A 61 -3.30 5.66 -7.46
C ALA A 61 -4.59 5.87 -8.29
N ASP A 62 -5.13 4.81 -8.88
CA ASP A 62 -6.42 4.80 -9.57
C ASP A 62 -7.62 5.05 -8.66
N HIS A 63 -7.46 4.88 -7.35
CA HIS A 63 -8.47 5.15 -6.32
C HIS A 63 -8.40 6.55 -5.70
N HIS A 64 -7.60 7.46 -6.24
CA HIS A 64 -7.48 8.83 -5.71
C HIS A 64 -8.84 9.54 -5.54
N GLY A 65 -9.76 9.35 -6.47
CA GLY A 65 -11.14 9.88 -6.40
C GLY A 65 -12.01 9.29 -5.27
N TYR A 66 -11.51 8.28 -4.53
CA TYR A 66 -12.19 7.69 -3.38
C TYR A 66 -11.96 8.43 -2.08
N ILE A 67 -10.88 9.22 -1.98
CA ILE A 67 -10.43 9.85 -0.73
C ILE A 67 -11.55 10.70 -0.10
N GLY A 68 -12.15 11.62 -0.86
CA GLY A 68 -13.16 12.55 -0.36
C GLY A 68 -14.35 11.83 0.29
N ARG A 69 -14.91 10.81 -0.39
CA ARG A 69 -16.04 10.05 0.14
C ARG A 69 -15.70 9.21 1.37
N MET A 70 -14.47 8.68 1.43
CA MET A 70 -14.01 7.91 2.59
C MET A 70 -13.81 8.82 3.81
N MET A 71 -13.21 9.99 3.62
CA MET A 71 -13.06 10.98 4.70
C MET A 71 -14.41 11.52 5.18
N ALA A 72 -15.35 11.78 4.26
CA ALA A 72 -16.71 12.17 4.61
C ALA A 72 -17.44 11.07 5.41
N MET A 73 -17.24 9.81 5.06
CA MET A 73 -17.78 8.68 5.82
C MET A 73 -17.18 8.64 7.24
N CYS A 74 -15.88 8.80 7.39
CA CYS A 74 -15.20 8.88 8.68
C CYS A 74 -15.84 9.95 9.56
N ALA A 75 -15.95 11.17 9.04
CA ALA A 75 -16.58 12.30 9.75
C ALA A 75 -18.06 12.04 10.12
N ALA A 76 -18.80 11.35 9.26
CA ALA A 76 -20.21 11.00 9.52
C ALA A 76 -20.38 9.99 10.66
N PHE A 77 -19.38 9.18 10.96
CA PHE A 77 -19.34 8.31 12.15
C PHE A 77 -18.92 9.05 13.43
N GLY A 78 -18.56 10.33 13.34
CA GLY A 78 -18.06 11.11 14.46
C GLY A 78 -16.57 10.93 14.73
N ASP A 79 -15.87 10.28 13.82
CA ASP A 79 -14.42 10.10 13.85
C ASP A 79 -13.70 11.28 13.17
N GLU A 80 -12.41 11.45 13.45
CA GLU A 80 -11.59 12.54 12.91
C GLU A 80 -10.84 12.07 11.65
N PRO A 81 -11.16 12.62 10.45
CA PRO A 81 -10.43 12.33 9.22
C PRO A 81 -8.95 12.69 9.32
N GLY A 82 -8.07 11.77 8.92
CA GLY A 82 -6.63 11.94 9.04
C GLY A 82 -6.05 11.38 10.34
N GLU A 83 -6.83 11.31 11.41
CA GLU A 83 -6.43 10.71 12.68
C GLU A 83 -6.97 9.28 12.80
N ASN A 84 -8.29 9.13 12.87
CA ASN A 84 -8.91 7.80 13.01
C ASN A 84 -8.99 7.02 11.69
N MET A 85 -8.93 7.72 10.56
CA MET A 85 -8.80 7.13 9.22
C MET A 85 -7.63 7.76 8.48
N GLN A 86 -6.71 6.94 8.02
CA GLN A 86 -5.60 7.33 7.17
C GLN A 86 -5.70 6.63 5.83
N ILE A 87 -5.48 7.37 4.74
CA ILE A 87 -5.50 6.82 3.38
C ILE A 87 -4.12 7.01 2.76
N LEU A 88 -3.46 5.91 2.45
CA LEU A 88 -2.17 5.86 1.79
C LEU A 88 -2.39 5.49 0.31
N ILE A 89 -1.96 6.37 -0.60
CA ILE A 89 -2.09 6.15 -2.04
C ILE A 89 -0.76 5.66 -2.58
N GLY A 90 -0.68 4.35 -2.86
CA GLY A 90 0.49 3.76 -3.48
C GLY A 90 0.56 4.05 -4.98
N GLN A 91 1.72 4.52 -5.45
CA GLN A 91 1.95 4.75 -6.87
C GLN A 91 2.23 3.45 -7.62
N LEU A 92 2.25 3.54 -8.96
CA LEU A 92 2.47 2.38 -9.83
C LEU A 92 3.89 1.86 -9.71
N VAL A 93 4.00 0.53 -9.69
CA VAL A 93 5.25 -0.20 -9.85
C VAL A 93 5.34 -0.69 -11.29
N ASN A 94 6.34 -0.23 -12.03
CA ASN A 94 6.62 -0.66 -13.38
C ASN A 94 7.71 -1.73 -13.35
N VAL A 95 7.50 -2.81 -14.08
CA VAL A 95 8.53 -3.84 -14.28
C VAL A 95 9.17 -3.61 -15.64
N LEU A 96 10.49 -3.46 -15.68
CA LEU A 96 11.28 -3.28 -16.90
C LEU A 96 12.04 -4.57 -17.20
N LYS A 97 12.11 -4.91 -18.47
CA LYS A 97 12.99 -5.95 -19.01
C LYS A 97 13.66 -5.41 -20.27
N ASP A 98 14.98 -5.48 -20.34
CA ASP A 98 15.77 -4.91 -21.43
C ASP A 98 15.46 -3.42 -21.70
N GLY A 99 15.27 -2.65 -20.62
CA GLY A 99 14.94 -1.22 -20.69
C GLY A 99 13.53 -0.90 -21.19
N LYS A 100 12.67 -1.90 -21.36
CA LYS A 100 11.28 -1.74 -21.83
C LYS A 100 10.30 -2.17 -20.76
N ALA A 101 9.24 -1.37 -20.59
CA ALA A 101 8.16 -1.73 -19.67
C ALA A 101 7.48 -3.04 -20.13
N VAL A 102 7.39 -3.99 -19.21
CA VAL A 102 6.60 -5.21 -19.39
C VAL A 102 5.13 -4.82 -19.34
N ARG A 103 4.43 -4.93 -20.48
CA ARG A 103 3.01 -4.60 -20.54
C ARG A 103 2.20 -5.66 -19.82
N MET A 104 1.60 -5.25 -18.71
CA MET A 104 0.66 -6.09 -17.96
C MET A 104 -0.75 -5.86 -18.48
N SER A 105 -1.45 -6.93 -18.84
CA SER A 105 -2.85 -6.89 -19.27
C SER A 105 -3.58 -8.14 -18.78
N LYS A 106 -4.52 -7.95 -17.86
CA LYS A 106 -5.40 -9.03 -17.38
C LYS A 106 -6.17 -9.70 -18.51
N ARG A 107 -6.55 -8.95 -19.56
CA ARG A 107 -7.29 -9.48 -20.71
C ARG A 107 -6.42 -10.30 -21.65
N ALA A 108 -5.11 -10.03 -21.71
CA ALA A 108 -4.16 -10.75 -22.56
C ALA A 108 -3.44 -11.89 -21.82
N GLY A 109 -3.74 -12.12 -20.53
CA GLY A 109 -3.08 -13.14 -19.72
C GLY A 109 -1.64 -12.78 -19.29
N ASN A 110 -1.18 -11.58 -19.58
CA ASN A 110 0.16 -11.10 -19.21
C ASN A 110 0.06 -10.32 -17.90
N VAL A 111 0.01 -11.03 -16.79
CA VAL A 111 0.07 -10.44 -15.44
C VAL A 111 1.37 -10.89 -14.82
N VAL A 112 2.21 -9.95 -14.39
CA VAL A 112 3.37 -10.26 -13.56
C VAL A 112 2.86 -10.38 -12.13
N THR A 113 2.99 -11.57 -11.57
CA THR A 113 2.65 -11.85 -10.18
C THR A 113 3.83 -11.53 -9.25
N ILE A 114 3.58 -11.52 -7.96
CA ILE A 114 4.65 -11.43 -6.95
C ILE A 114 5.62 -12.61 -7.08
N ASP A 115 5.10 -13.80 -7.37
CA ASP A 115 5.92 -15.01 -7.55
C ASP A 115 6.83 -14.86 -8.77
N ASP A 116 6.30 -14.38 -9.92
CA ASP A 116 7.11 -14.11 -11.11
C ASP A 116 8.25 -13.13 -10.82
N LEU A 117 7.99 -12.09 -10.00
CA LEU A 117 8.99 -11.11 -9.60
C LEU A 117 10.07 -11.75 -8.71
N THR A 118 9.66 -12.48 -7.67
CA THR A 118 10.59 -13.12 -6.74
C THR A 118 11.40 -14.24 -7.41
N ASP A 119 10.82 -14.94 -8.36
CA ASP A 119 11.53 -15.96 -9.17
C ASP A 119 12.58 -15.32 -10.09
N ALA A 120 12.29 -14.13 -10.62
CA ALA A 120 13.19 -13.42 -11.52
C ALA A 120 14.39 -12.76 -10.83
N ILE A 121 14.19 -12.11 -9.68
CA ILE A 121 15.21 -11.29 -9.00
C ILE A 121 15.52 -11.71 -7.56
N GLY A 122 14.82 -12.68 -7.03
CA GLY A 122 14.94 -13.12 -5.65
C GLY A 122 14.12 -12.27 -4.66
N VAL A 123 13.86 -12.85 -3.48
CA VAL A 123 13.05 -12.21 -2.43
C VAL A 123 13.68 -10.94 -1.90
N ASP A 124 15.00 -10.97 -1.63
CA ASP A 124 15.71 -9.81 -1.07
C ASP A 124 15.68 -8.60 -2.01
N ALA A 125 15.94 -8.82 -3.30
CA ALA A 125 15.91 -7.75 -4.29
C ALA A 125 14.49 -7.21 -4.48
N SER A 126 13.48 -8.07 -4.48
CA SER A 126 12.07 -7.66 -4.57
C SER A 126 11.67 -6.79 -3.38
N ARG A 127 11.94 -7.23 -2.16
CA ARG A 127 11.63 -6.48 -0.94
C ARG A 127 12.37 -5.15 -0.86
N TYR A 128 13.66 -5.16 -1.12
CA TYR A 128 14.48 -3.96 -1.06
C TYR A 128 14.03 -2.92 -2.09
N SER A 129 13.79 -3.33 -3.34
CA SER A 129 13.36 -2.43 -4.41
C SER A 129 12.04 -1.73 -4.10
N LEU A 130 11.10 -2.43 -3.46
CA LEU A 130 9.83 -1.86 -3.04
C LEU A 130 9.97 -0.97 -1.79
N ALA A 131 10.83 -1.36 -0.84
CA ALA A 131 10.97 -0.65 0.44
C ALA A 131 11.84 0.62 0.37
N ARG A 132 12.76 0.72 -0.59
CA ARG A 132 13.68 1.87 -0.71
C ARG A 132 13.07 3.15 -1.22
N THR A 133 11.88 3.07 -1.81
CA THR A 133 11.19 4.20 -2.42
C THR A 133 9.91 4.50 -1.63
N ASP A 134 9.63 5.78 -1.44
CA ASP A 134 8.39 6.21 -0.81
C ASP A 134 7.17 5.75 -1.64
N TYR A 135 6.10 5.29 -0.95
CA TYR A 135 4.90 4.78 -1.61
C TYR A 135 4.19 5.82 -2.50
N ASN A 136 4.43 7.12 -2.27
CA ASN A 136 3.90 8.21 -3.11
C ASN A 136 4.67 8.38 -4.43
N SER A 137 5.78 7.68 -4.62
CA SER A 137 6.62 7.77 -5.81
C SER A 137 6.47 6.51 -6.67
N PRO A 138 6.37 6.64 -8.01
CA PRO A 138 6.40 5.47 -8.88
C PRO A 138 7.76 4.79 -8.81
N VAL A 139 7.76 3.47 -8.95
CA VAL A 139 8.97 2.63 -8.89
C VAL A 139 9.14 1.90 -10.21
N ASP A 140 10.34 1.97 -10.77
CA ASP A 140 10.76 1.15 -11.90
C ASP A 140 11.67 0.01 -11.39
N ILE A 141 11.24 -1.23 -11.60
CA ILE A 141 11.98 -2.45 -11.25
C ILE A 141 12.61 -3.02 -12.51
N ASP A 142 13.92 -2.83 -12.68
CA ASP A 142 14.68 -3.42 -13.77
C ASP A 142 15.12 -4.84 -13.40
N LEU A 143 14.52 -5.83 -14.05
CA LEU A 143 14.78 -7.25 -13.77
C LEU A 143 16.23 -7.64 -14.04
N ASN A 144 16.85 -7.11 -15.10
CA ASN A 144 18.22 -7.46 -15.46
C ASN A 144 19.23 -6.90 -14.45
N LEU A 145 19.04 -5.63 -14.05
CA LEU A 145 19.89 -4.99 -13.05
C LEU A 145 19.78 -5.71 -11.71
N LEU A 146 18.56 -5.98 -11.25
CA LEU A 146 18.31 -6.54 -9.93
C LEU A 146 18.61 -8.05 -9.83
N ALA A 147 18.67 -8.76 -10.95
CA ALA A 147 19.17 -10.14 -11.02
C ALA A 147 20.69 -10.22 -11.08
N SER A 148 21.39 -9.11 -11.36
CA SER A 148 22.85 -9.10 -11.52
C SER A 148 23.57 -9.17 -10.17
N HIS A 149 24.71 -9.85 -10.14
CA HIS A 149 25.66 -9.88 -9.03
C HIS A 149 26.76 -8.82 -9.23
N SER A 150 26.35 -7.57 -9.44
CA SER A 150 27.27 -6.46 -9.70
C SER A 150 27.10 -5.35 -8.68
N ASN A 151 28.12 -4.46 -8.58
CA ASN A 151 28.07 -3.29 -7.70
C ASN A 151 26.99 -2.27 -8.11
N GLU A 152 26.45 -2.39 -9.31
CA GLU A 152 25.33 -1.56 -9.78
C GLU A 152 24.00 -2.02 -9.20
N ASN A 153 23.93 -3.30 -8.76
CA ASN A 153 22.76 -3.82 -8.07
C ASN A 153 22.73 -3.30 -6.62
N PRO A 154 21.77 -2.44 -6.26
CA PRO A 154 21.74 -1.82 -4.92
C PRO A 154 21.55 -2.84 -3.80
N VAL A 155 20.87 -3.95 -4.04
CA VAL A 155 20.71 -5.02 -3.04
C VAL A 155 22.03 -5.72 -2.77
N TYR A 156 22.77 -6.05 -3.82
CA TYR A 156 24.08 -6.67 -3.69
C TYR A 156 25.03 -5.79 -2.88
N TYR A 157 24.98 -4.47 -3.09
CA TYR A 157 25.80 -3.52 -2.36
C TYR A 157 25.46 -3.48 -0.87
N VAL A 158 24.17 -3.50 -0.51
CA VAL A 158 23.72 -3.56 0.89
C VAL A 158 24.14 -4.88 1.55
N GLN A 159 23.95 -6.01 0.87
CA GLN A 159 24.36 -7.34 1.35
C GLN A 159 25.87 -7.41 1.56
N TYR A 160 26.65 -6.80 0.67
CA TYR A 160 28.11 -6.69 0.80
C TYR A 160 28.52 -5.88 2.03
N ALA A 161 27.88 -4.73 2.27
CA ALA A 161 28.13 -3.92 3.46
C ALA A 161 27.82 -4.70 4.75
N HIS A 162 26.70 -5.41 4.81
CA HIS A 162 26.33 -6.26 5.92
C HIS A 162 27.35 -7.38 6.15
N ALA A 163 27.74 -8.10 5.10
CA ALA A 163 28.74 -9.17 5.20
C ALA A 163 30.07 -8.67 5.73
N ARG A 164 30.50 -7.46 5.31
CA ARG A 164 31.73 -6.84 5.83
C ARG A 164 31.61 -6.47 7.31
N SER A 165 30.50 -5.88 7.74
CA SER A 165 30.26 -5.53 9.15
C SER A 165 30.28 -6.79 10.04
N CYS A 166 29.57 -7.83 9.67
CA CYS A 166 29.61 -9.11 10.38
C CYS A 166 31.02 -9.73 10.42
N ASN A 167 31.85 -9.51 9.40
CA ASN A 167 33.20 -10.00 9.39
C ASN A 167 34.12 -9.20 10.35
N VAL A 168 33.93 -7.89 10.46
CA VAL A 168 34.61 -7.05 11.45
C VAL A 168 34.28 -7.53 12.85
N ASP A 169 33.01 -7.77 13.18
CA ASP A 169 32.59 -8.27 14.50
C ASP A 169 33.24 -9.62 14.83
N ARG A 170 33.23 -10.55 13.87
CA ARG A 170 33.88 -11.85 14.04
C ARG A 170 35.38 -11.74 14.30
N ASN A 171 36.05 -10.85 13.58
CA ASN A 171 37.49 -10.62 13.75
C ASN A 171 37.79 -9.95 15.09
N ALA A 172 36.98 -9.00 15.54
CA ALA A 172 37.09 -8.36 16.83
C ALA A 172 36.95 -9.41 17.95
N ALA A 173 35.91 -10.23 17.88
CA ALA A 173 35.68 -11.32 18.85
C ALA A 173 36.87 -12.32 18.89
N ALA A 174 37.39 -12.70 17.73
CA ALA A 174 38.56 -13.58 17.63
C ALA A 174 39.83 -12.96 18.21
N ALA A 175 39.97 -11.65 18.17
CA ALA A 175 41.05 -10.87 18.77
C ALA A 175 40.84 -10.56 20.26
N GLY A 176 39.72 -11.02 20.87
CA GLY A 176 39.38 -10.72 22.26
C GLY A 176 38.96 -9.27 22.51
N ILE A 177 38.60 -8.54 21.46
CA ILE A 177 38.12 -7.16 21.56
C ILE A 177 36.62 -7.23 21.82
N THR A 178 36.21 -6.76 23.00
CA THR A 178 34.81 -6.55 23.35
C THR A 178 34.57 -5.06 23.49
N TYR A 179 33.44 -4.58 22.99
CA TYR A 179 32.96 -3.22 23.31
C TYR A 179 31.73 -3.36 24.17
N GLU A 180 31.84 -2.84 25.39
CA GLU A 180 30.70 -2.68 26.27
C GLU A 180 30.18 -1.26 26.11
N GLY A 181 28.90 -1.10 25.75
CA GLY A 181 28.18 0.16 25.87
C GLY A 181 28.46 1.18 24.77
N ALA A 182 28.37 0.79 23.52
CA ALA A 182 28.01 1.75 22.47
C ALA A 182 26.47 1.82 22.40
N ASP A 183 25.88 2.68 23.23
CA ASP A 183 24.50 3.10 23.16
C ASP A 183 24.30 4.12 22.02
#